data_7a3e1112640cfec3c901a39ff74602bf
#
_entry.id   7a3e1112640cfec3c901a39ff74602bf
#
_cell.length_a   1.000
_cell.length_b   1.000
_cell.length_c   1.000
_cell.angle_alpha   90.00
_cell.angle_beta   90.00
_cell.angle_gamma   90.00
#
_symmetry.space_group_name_H-M   'P 1'
#
loop_
_entity.id
_entity.type
_entity.pdbx_description
1 polymer ?
#
loop_
_entity_poly.entity_id
_entity_poly.type
_entity_poly.pdbx_seq_one_letter_code
_entity_poly.pdbx_strand_id
1 'polypeptide(L)'
;MTEKKDWHTATLGYKATIRDAIKKLSASSLQIILVIEENNSLLGTITDGDIRRAILRGSTLDGSLQDLMNKDPLVVSSDITKDSVLHLMNHNGLNAIPIVDKKRHVLGLHLINEMILPKKKNNLMIIMAGGKGSRLLPATKDCPKPLLPVNGKPMLEHIILRAKEEGFHRFVLAVHYLGDMIREYFGNGDLWDIKIEYLNEEAPLGTAGAISLLEERPNSPVIVTNADIISDISYSRLLEYHNKHKNSCATMCIRLYETQHPFGVVNTKGIEIVGFEEKPVLRTYVNAGVYVLEPKALDFLEKNQFCDMPSLFDRLQEEKLRTIVYPIHESWSDIGRLEEYTNANKLYLSKYRHP
;
A
#
# COMPACT_ATOMS: atom_id res chain seq x y z
N MET A 1 6.13 -7.18 -21.79
CA MET A 1 7.56 -6.94 -21.50
C MET A 1 7.60 -5.99 -20.31
N THR A 2 7.90 -6.46 -19.11
CA THR A 2 8.13 -5.61 -17.94
C THR A 2 9.40 -4.80 -18.20
N GLU A 3 9.29 -3.48 -18.27
CA GLU A 3 10.45 -2.59 -18.33
C GLU A 3 11.35 -2.89 -17.15
N LYS A 4 12.62 -3.24 -17.43
CA LYS A 4 13.64 -3.37 -16.37
C LYS A 4 13.71 -2.05 -15.62
N LYS A 5 13.42 -2.08 -14.32
CA LYS A 5 13.52 -0.89 -13.48
C LYS A 5 14.95 -0.35 -13.53
N ASP A 6 15.07 0.94 -13.84
CA ASP A 6 16.38 1.60 -13.92
C ASP A 6 17.01 1.69 -12.51
N TRP A 7 18.05 0.92 -12.28
CA TRP A 7 18.78 0.87 -11.02
C TRP A 7 19.44 2.22 -10.65
N HIS A 8 19.71 3.10 -11.62
CA HIS A 8 20.24 4.44 -11.35
C HIS A 8 19.28 5.27 -10.49
N THR A 9 17.98 4.97 -10.55
CA THR A 9 16.99 5.62 -9.67
C THR A 9 17.17 5.29 -8.19
N ALA A 10 17.92 4.25 -7.85
CA ALA A 10 18.22 3.81 -6.50
C ALA A 10 19.66 4.10 -6.04
N THR A 11 20.40 4.94 -6.74
CA THR A 11 21.78 5.26 -6.36
C THR A 11 21.88 6.54 -5.54
N LEU A 12 22.80 6.57 -4.59
CA LEU A 12 23.25 7.76 -3.85
C LEU A 12 24.77 7.77 -3.72
N GLY A 13 25.34 8.97 -3.77
CA GLY A 13 26.75 9.17 -3.43
C GLY A 13 26.99 9.04 -1.92
N TYR A 14 28.19 8.66 -1.52
CA TYR A 14 28.55 8.41 -0.11
C TYR A 14 28.45 9.63 0.81
N LYS A 15 28.40 10.85 0.24
CA LYS A 15 28.24 12.13 0.99
C LYS A 15 26.78 12.45 1.33
N ALA A 16 25.82 11.69 0.81
CA ALA A 16 24.40 11.91 1.07
C ALA A 16 24.05 11.59 2.54
N THR A 17 22.89 12.08 2.98
CA THR A 17 22.39 11.95 4.34
C THR A 17 21.33 10.83 4.46
N ILE A 18 21.00 10.44 5.70
CA ILE A 18 19.88 9.53 5.98
C ILE A 18 18.57 10.08 5.42
N ARG A 19 18.36 11.39 5.48
CA ARG A 19 17.20 12.09 4.90
C ARG A 19 17.11 11.85 3.38
N ASP A 20 18.25 11.95 2.70
CA ASP A 20 18.29 11.71 1.24
C ASP A 20 18.00 10.24 0.92
N ALA A 21 18.50 9.32 1.74
CA ALA A 21 18.19 7.90 1.61
C ALA A 21 16.69 7.62 1.77
N ILE A 22 16.04 8.19 2.76
CA ILE A 22 14.59 8.06 2.96
C ILE A 22 13.81 8.59 1.75
N LYS A 23 14.14 9.79 1.28
CA LYS A 23 13.50 10.38 0.08
C LYS A 23 13.68 9.49 -1.14
N LYS A 24 14.89 8.97 -1.33
CA LYS A 24 15.23 8.12 -2.47
C LYS A 24 14.50 6.77 -2.40
N LEU A 25 14.44 6.11 -1.23
CA LEU A 25 13.68 4.88 -1.03
C LEU A 25 12.18 5.08 -1.27
N SER A 26 11.64 6.23 -0.82
CA SER A 26 10.23 6.56 -1.02
C SER A 26 9.91 6.87 -2.48
N ALA A 27 10.87 7.44 -3.23
CA ALA A 27 10.70 7.77 -4.64
C ALA A 27 10.96 6.57 -5.56
N SER A 28 11.86 5.64 -5.16
CA SER A 28 12.19 4.44 -5.93
C SER A 28 11.35 3.26 -5.47
N SER A 29 10.82 2.48 -6.41
CA SER A 29 10.12 1.23 -6.10
C SER A 29 11.09 0.06 -5.84
N LEU A 30 12.39 0.32 -5.71
CA LEU A 30 13.44 -0.70 -5.68
C LEU A 30 13.74 -1.23 -4.26
N GLN A 31 13.28 -0.55 -3.20
CA GLN A 31 13.42 -0.95 -1.79
C GLN A 31 14.88 -1.13 -1.30
N ILE A 32 15.84 -0.67 -2.08
CA ILE A 32 17.27 -0.69 -1.77
C ILE A 32 17.90 0.59 -2.33
N ILE A 33 18.95 1.07 -1.68
CA ILE A 33 19.84 2.11 -2.19
C ILE A 33 21.21 1.50 -2.40
N LEU A 34 21.80 1.80 -3.53
CA LEU A 34 23.19 1.51 -3.85
C LEU A 34 24.00 2.76 -3.54
N VAL A 35 24.87 2.69 -2.53
CA VAL A 35 25.81 3.77 -2.22
C VAL A 35 27.02 3.59 -3.10
N ILE A 36 27.27 4.57 -3.96
CA ILE A 36 28.32 4.49 -5.00
C ILE A 36 29.27 5.68 -4.94
N GLU A 37 30.48 5.47 -5.48
CA GLU A 37 31.42 6.53 -5.82
C GLU A 37 31.11 7.17 -7.18
N GLU A 38 31.82 8.26 -7.52
CA GLU A 38 31.65 8.98 -8.79
C GLU A 38 31.91 8.09 -10.03
N ASN A 39 32.71 7.05 -9.89
CA ASN A 39 33.01 6.07 -10.92
C ASN A 39 32.04 4.89 -10.98
N ASN A 40 30.89 4.95 -10.28
CA ASN A 40 29.92 3.88 -10.08
C ASN A 40 30.43 2.66 -9.31
N SER A 41 31.55 2.75 -8.57
CA SER A 41 32.00 1.68 -7.67
C SER A 41 31.05 1.54 -6.47
N LEU A 42 30.58 0.32 -6.19
CA LEU A 42 29.67 0.03 -5.08
C LEU A 42 30.43 0.08 -3.74
N LEU A 43 30.06 1.01 -2.87
CA LEU A 43 30.57 1.14 -1.51
C LEU A 43 29.74 0.35 -0.49
N GLY A 44 28.44 0.21 -0.75
CA GLY A 44 27.54 -0.49 0.14
C GLY A 44 26.09 -0.39 -0.29
N THR A 45 25.21 -0.98 0.52
CA THR A 45 23.77 -0.93 0.28
C THR A 45 23.02 -0.46 1.52
N ILE A 46 21.86 0.13 1.34
CA ILE A 46 20.95 0.57 2.40
C ILE A 46 19.54 0.10 2.08
N THR A 47 18.90 -0.49 3.07
CA THR A 47 17.48 -0.89 3.01
C THR A 47 16.67 -0.08 4.03
N ASP A 48 15.34 -0.16 3.92
CA ASP A 48 14.43 0.41 4.92
C ASP A 48 14.75 -0.11 6.35
N GLY A 49 15.10 -1.38 6.47
CA GLY A 49 15.51 -1.98 7.75
C GLY A 49 16.77 -1.35 8.35
N ASP A 50 17.73 -0.95 7.52
CA ASP A 50 18.96 -0.29 7.99
C ASP A 50 18.64 1.10 8.53
N ILE A 51 17.80 1.84 7.82
CA ILE A 51 17.35 3.17 8.26
C ILE A 51 16.58 3.06 9.59
N ARG A 52 15.63 2.15 9.69
CA ARG A 52 14.86 1.95 10.94
C ARG A 52 15.77 1.62 12.12
N ARG A 53 16.74 0.73 11.93
CA ARG A 53 17.73 0.39 12.97
C ARG A 53 18.61 1.58 13.36
N ALA A 54 19.03 2.41 12.39
CA ALA A 54 19.81 3.61 12.66
C ALA A 54 19.02 4.63 13.49
N ILE A 55 17.76 4.90 13.13
CA ILE A 55 16.87 5.79 13.87
C ILE A 55 16.65 5.30 15.31
N LEU A 56 16.42 4.00 15.49
CA LEU A 56 16.24 3.40 16.83
C LEU A 56 17.53 3.50 17.69
N ARG A 57 18.71 3.57 17.08
CA ARG A 57 19.99 3.82 17.77
C ARG A 57 20.25 5.30 18.05
N GLY A 58 19.34 6.20 17.68
CA GLY A 58 19.45 7.64 17.90
C GLY A 58 20.16 8.41 16.78
N SER A 59 20.37 7.81 15.60
CA SER A 59 20.93 8.53 14.45
C SER A 59 19.98 9.63 14.00
N THR A 60 20.52 10.82 13.71
CA THR A 60 19.75 11.93 13.19
C THR A 60 19.56 11.82 11.68
N LEU A 61 18.53 12.44 11.13
CA LEU A 61 18.24 12.39 9.69
C LEU A 61 19.34 13.02 8.82
N ASP A 62 20.14 13.92 9.40
CA ASP A 62 21.27 14.59 8.74
C ASP A 62 22.61 13.82 8.94
N GLY A 63 22.54 12.62 9.57
CA GLY A 63 23.68 11.71 9.75
C GLY A 63 24.18 11.12 8.44
N SER A 64 25.45 10.65 8.47
CA SER A 64 26.12 10.06 7.31
C SER A 64 25.55 8.69 6.94
N LEU A 65 25.47 8.39 5.64
CA LEU A 65 25.12 7.05 5.15
C LEU A 65 26.19 6.00 5.50
N GLN A 66 27.44 6.39 5.70
CA GLN A 66 28.54 5.45 6.02
C GLN A 66 28.35 4.71 7.34
N ASP A 67 27.59 5.29 8.28
CA ASP A 67 27.35 4.74 9.61
C ASP A 67 26.26 3.68 9.63
N LEU A 68 25.41 3.67 8.59
CA LEU A 68 24.24 2.76 8.52
C LEU A 68 24.31 1.78 7.35
N MET A 69 25.09 2.07 6.29
CA MET A 69 25.14 1.18 5.12
C MET A 69 25.79 -0.16 5.44
N ASN A 70 25.28 -1.21 4.83
CA ASN A 70 25.99 -2.48 4.76
C ASN A 70 27.19 -2.33 3.81
N LYS A 71 28.41 -2.38 4.36
CA LYS A 71 29.68 -2.18 3.62
C LYS A 71 30.13 -3.41 2.84
N ASP A 72 29.60 -4.58 3.20
CA ASP A 72 29.89 -5.85 2.51
C ASP A 72 28.58 -6.52 2.05
N PRO A 73 27.85 -5.89 1.10
CA PRO A 73 26.64 -6.48 0.57
C PRO A 73 26.96 -7.70 -0.30
N LEU A 74 26.06 -8.69 -0.27
CA LEU A 74 26.11 -9.77 -1.24
C LEU A 74 25.91 -9.18 -2.64
N VAL A 75 26.88 -9.45 -3.52
CA VAL A 75 26.85 -9.03 -4.93
C VAL A 75 27.03 -10.23 -5.83
N VAL A 76 26.59 -10.11 -7.08
CA VAL A 76 26.75 -11.15 -8.11
C VAL A 76 27.34 -10.59 -9.38
N SER A 77 27.96 -11.45 -10.19
CA SER A 77 28.43 -11.12 -11.53
C SER A 77 27.30 -11.22 -12.55
N SER A 78 27.50 -10.62 -13.71
CA SER A 78 26.49 -10.61 -14.79
C SER A 78 26.25 -11.97 -15.46
N ASP A 79 27.13 -12.94 -15.25
CA ASP A 79 27.10 -14.27 -15.84
C ASP A 79 26.42 -15.34 -14.96
N ILE A 80 25.98 -14.96 -13.76
CA ILE A 80 25.27 -15.86 -12.85
C ILE A 80 23.89 -16.26 -13.41
N THR A 81 23.49 -17.51 -13.22
CA THR A 81 22.17 -17.97 -13.65
C THR A 81 21.04 -17.44 -12.78
N LYS A 82 19.86 -17.25 -13.36
CA LYS A 82 18.66 -16.77 -12.63
C LYS A 82 18.31 -17.65 -11.42
N ASP A 83 18.41 -18.97 -11.56
CA ASP A 83 18.11 -19.91 -10.47
C ASP A 83 19.10 -19.80 -9.32
N SER A 84 20.40 -19.59 -9.63
CA SER A 84 21.42 -19.36 -8.61
C SER A 84 21.19 -18.05 -7.85
N VAL A 85 20.79 -16.99 -8.55
CA VAL A 85 20.44 -15.72 -7.90
C VAL A 85 19.24 -15.88 -6.99
N LEU A 86 18.17 -16.55 -7.45
CA LEU A 86 16.97 -16.83 -6.63
C LEU A 86 17.32 -17.64 -5.39
N HIS A 87 18.18 -18.66 -5.52
CA HIS A 87 18.65 -19.45 -4.39
C HIS A 87 19.40 -18.56 -3.37
N LEU A 88 20.32 -17.70 -3.83
CA LEU A 88 21.05 -16.76 -2.98
C LEU A 88 20.11 -15.77 -2.28
N MET A 89 19.13 -15.21 -3.00
CA MET A 89 18.13 -14.30 -2.43
C MET A 89 17.31 -14.97 -1.33
N ASN A 90 16.77 -16.16 -1.60
CA ASN A 90 15.95 -16.90 -0.65
C ASN A 90 16.74 -17.35 0.59
N HIS A 91 17.98 -17.85 0.40
CA HIS A 91 18.83 -18.31 1.49
C HIS A 91 19.23 -17.18 2.45
N ASN A 92 19.48 -15.99 1.89
CA ASN A 92 19.92 -14.82 2.67
C ASN A 92 18.77 -13.86 3.03
N GLY A 93 17.53 -14.13 2.65
CA GLY A 93 16.39 -13.27 2.90
C GLY A 93 16.48 -11.91 2.20
N LEU A 94 17.09 -11.87 1.00
CA LEU A 94 17.33 -10.63 0.26
C LEU A 94 16.26 -10.40 -0.82
N ASN A 95 15.76 -9.18 -0.91
CA ASN A 95 14.82 -8.76 -1.95
C ASN A 95 15.51 -8.18 -3.18
N ALA A 96 16.79 -7.81 -3.06
CA ALA A 96 17.58 -7.23 -4.13
C ALA A 96 19.05 -7.62 -3.97
N ILE A 97 19.74 -7.90 -5.08
CA ILE A 97 21.19 -8.18 -5.12
C ILE A 97 21.81 -7.33 -6.25
N PRO A 98 22.82 -6.49 -5.95
CA PRO A 98 23.55 -5.73 -6.97
C PRO A 98 24.32 -6.66 -7.91
N ILE A 99 24.33 -6.30 -9.19
CA ILE A 99 25.17 -6.92 -10.21
C ILE A 99 26.38 -6.03 -10.39
N VAL A 100 27.58 -6.60 -10.24
CA VAL A 100 28.83 -5.83 -10.35
C VAL A 100 29.82 -6.51 -11.29
N ASP A 101 30.75 -5.72 -11.81
CA ASP A 101 31.93 -6.23 -12.50
C ASP A 101 33.05 -6.63 -11.52
N LYS A 102 34.19 -7.11 -12.07
CA LYS A 102 35.39 -7.50 -11.28
C LYS A 102 36.01 -6.35 -10.47
N LYS A 103 35.70 -5.11 -10.81
CA LYS A 103 36.15 -3.90 -10.11
C LYS A 103 35.10 -3.32 -9.17
N ARG A 104 34.00 -4.08 -8.93
CA ARG A 104 32.82 -3.67 -8.14
C ARG A 104 32.03 -2.50 -8.74
N HIS A 105 32.16 -2.16 -10.03
CA HIS A 105 31.25 -1.19 -10.65
C HIS A 105 29.87 -1.81 -10.81
N VAL A 106 28.84 -1.06 -10.46
CA VAL A 106 27.46 -1.50 -10.61
C VAL A 106 27.05 -1.57 -12.08
N LEU A 107 26.61 -2.74 -12.51
CA LEU A 107 26.11 -3.04 -13.84
C LEU A 107 24.59 -3.16 -13.87
N GLY A 108 23.96 -3.41 -12.72
CA GLY A 108 22.54 -3.65 -12.62
C GLY A 108 22.10 -4.06 -11.23
N LEU A 109 20.83 -4.45 -11.15
CA LEU A 109 20.21 -4.93 -9.92
C LEU A 109 19.27 -6.10 -10.25
N HIS A 110 19.41 -7.20 -9.52
CA HIS A 110 18.41 -8.25 -9.50
C HIS A 110 17.39 -7.95 -8.42
N LEU A 111 16.11 -8.00 -8.77
CA LEU A 111 15.00 -7.85 -7.84
C LEU A 111 14.24 -9.17 -7.73
N ILE A 112 13.95 -9.62 -6.53
CA ILE A 112 13.24 -10.87 -6.31
C ILE A 112 11.86 -10.89 -7.01
N ASN A 113 11.18 -9.74 -7.02
CA ASN A 113 9.87 -9.59 -7.66
C ASN A 113 9.92 -9.73 -9.20
N GLU A 114 11.08 -9.46 -9.84
CA GLU A 114 11.27 -9.66 -11.28
C GLU A 114 11.65 -11.12 -11.61
N MET A 115 12.08 -11.85 -10.61
CA MET A 115 12.59 -13.21 -10.76
C MET A 115 11.58 -14.29 -10.36
N ILE A 116 10.67 -13.96 -9.46
CA ILE A 116 9.62 -14.89 -9.00
C ILE A 116 8.30 -14.39 -9.54
N LEU A 117 7.62 -15.21 -10.35
CA LEU A 117 6.18 -15.04 -10.53
C LEU A 117 5.55 -15.16 -9.13
N PRO A 118 4.78 -14.19 -8.69
CA PRO A 118 4.20 -14.23 -7.36
C PRO A 118 3.39 -15.52 -7.21
N LYS A 119 3.64 -16.28 -6.15
CA LYS A 119 2.83 -17.47 -5.86
C LYS A 119 1.38 -17.03 -5.76
N LYS A 120 0.51 -17.70 -6.51
CA LYS A 120 -0.93 -17.44 -6.44
C LYS A 120 -1.41 -17.61 -5.01
N LYS A 121 -2.06 -16.56 -4.47
CA LYS A 121 -2.66 -16.55 -3.14
C LYS A 121 -4.12 -16.91 -3.24
N ASN A 122 -4.56 -17.85 -2.40
CA ASN A 122 -5.97 -18.27 -2.37
C ASN A 122 -6.88 -17.28 -1.61
N ASN A 123 -6.28 -16.28 -0.95
CA ASN A 123 -7.02 -15.27 -0.22
C ASN A 123 -7.90 -14.45 -1.17
N LEU A 124 -9.14 -14.25 -0.77
CA LEU A 124 -10.10 -13.43 -1.48
C LEU A 124 -9.80 -11.95 -1.24
N MET A 125 -9.87 -11.14 -2.28
CA MET A 125 -9.83 -9.70 -2.17
C MET A 125 -11.18 -9.11 -2.54
N ILE A 126 -11.82 -8.44 -1.60
CA ILE A 126 -13.14 -7.81 -1.75
C ILE A 126 -12.95 -6.32 -1.92
N ILE A 127 -13.50 -5.75 -2.98
CA ILE A 127 -13.39 -4.32 -3.28
C ILE A 127 -14.78 -3.70 -3.25
N MET A 128 -14.95 -2.72 -2.36
CA MET A 128 -16.21 -2.01 -2.15
C MET A 128 -16.37 -0.92 -3.20
N ALA A 129 -17.15 -1.18 -4.24
CA ALA A 129 -17.30 -0.35 -5.43
C ALA A 129 -18.74 0.17 -5.65
N GLY A 130 -19.64 0.03 -4.66
CA GLY A 130 -21.06 0.39 -4.77
C GLY A 130 -21.41 1.87 -4.54
N GLY A 131 -20.42 2.70 -4.14
CA GLY A 131 -20.67 4.10 -3.77
C GLY A 131 -21.08 5.01 -4.93
N LYS A 132 -22.05 5.93 -4.70
CA LYS A 132 -22.52 6.90 -5.70
C LYS A 132 -21.49 7.95 -6.11
N GLY A 133 -20.45 8.20 -5.31
CA GLY A 133 -19.44 9.22 -5.60
C GLY A 133 -19.98 10.66 -5.69
N SER A 134 -21.07 10.99 -4.99
CA SER A 134 -21.79 12.27 -5.11
C SER A 134 -20.91 13.52 -4.88
N ARG A 135 -19.85 13.40 -4.09
CA ARG A 135 -18.89 14.49 -3.84
C ARG A 135 -17.96 14.79 -5.03
N LEU A 136 -17.94 13.93 -6.04
CA LEU A 136 -17.18 14.09 -7.29
C LEU A 136 -18.04 14.53 -8.48
N LEU A 137 -19.31 14.88 -8.25
CA LEU A 137 -20.15 15.45 -9.32
C LEU A 137 -19.49 16.72 -9.89
N PRO A 138 -19.57 16.94 -11.22
CA PRO A 138 -20.37 16.18 -12.20
C PRO A 138 -19.65 14.93 -12.78
N ALA A 139 -18.38 14.65 -12.44
CA ALA A 139 -17.57 13.58 -13.02
C ALA A 139 -18.21 12.17 -12.83
N THR A 140 -18.97 12.00 -11.75
CA THR A 140 -19.62 10.71 -11.41
C THR A 140 -21.07 10.61 -11.86
N LYS A 141 -21.56 11.56 -12.69
CA LYS A 141 -22.95 11.53 -13.17
C LYS A 141 -23.21 10.33 -14.07
N ASP A 142 -22.34 10.14 -15.05
CA ASP A 142 -22.47 9.13 -16.11
C ASP A 142 -21.33 8.09 -16.07
N CYS A 143 -20.50 8.11 -15.04
CA CYS A 143 -19.39 7.18 -14.83
C CYS A 143 -19.28 6.84 -13.35
N PRO A 144 -19.31 5.56 -12.95
CA PRO A 144 -19.15 5.21 -11.53
C PRO A 144 -17.76 5.58 -11.05
N LYS A 145 -17.67 6.08 -9.81
CA LYS A 145 -16.41 6.55 -9.21
C LYS A 145 -15.22 5.59 -9.40
N PRO A 146 -15.37 4.26 -9.23
CA PRO A 146 -14.28 3.30 -9.44
C PRO A 146 -13.72 3.27 -10.87
N LEU A 147 -14.49 3.71 -11.87
CA LEU A 147 -14.05 3.79 -13.26
C LEU A 147 -13.49 5.15 -13.65
N LEU A 148 -13.50 6.16 -12.77
CA LEU A 148 -12.85 7.43 -13.07
C LEU A 148 -11.36 7.23 -13.31
N PRO A 149 -10.81 7.78 -14.42
CA PRO A 149 -9.43 7.53 -14.80
C PRO A 149 -8.45 8.32 -13.94
N VAL A 150 -7.47 7.65 -13.37
CA VAL A 150 -6.27 8.24 -12.79
C VAL A 150 -5.08 7.79 -13.62
N ASN A 151 -4.34 8.75 -14.19
CA ASN A 151 -3.25 8.45 -15.14
C ASN A 151 -3.66 7.50 -16.28
N GLY A 152 -4.83 7.75 -16.88
CA GLY A 152 -5.31 7.02 -18.05
C GLY A 152 -5.93 5.65 -17.78
N LYS A 153 -5.99 5.18 -16.51
CA LYS A 153 -6.61 3.91 -16.11
C LYS A 153 -7.65 4.13 -15.00
N PRO A 154 -8.72 3.36 -14.98
CA PRO A 154 -9.68 3.36 -13.86
C PRO A 154 -9.02 3.17 -12.49
N MET A 155 -9.51 3.87 -11.47
CA MET A 155 -9.01 3.69 -10.09
C MET A 155 -9.07 2.22 -9.65
N LEU A 156 -10.15 1.53 -9.94
CA LEU A 156 -10.33 0.12 -9.61
C LEU A 156 -9.31 -0.79 -10.31
N GLU A 157 -8.92 -0.45 -11.56
CA GLU A 157 -7.89 -1.20 -12.28
C GLU A 157 -6.52 -1.09 -11.60
N HIS A 158 -6.16 0.08 -11.08
CA HIS A 158 -4.91 0.24 -10.31
C HIS A 158 -4.87 -0.68 -9.08
N ILE A 159 -5.98 -0.77 -8.34
CA ILE A 159 -6.08 -1.64 -7.16
C ILE A 159 -5.92 -3.11 -7.56
N ILE A 160 -6.65 -3.54 -8.60
CA ILE A 160 -6.62 -4.93 -9.08
C ILE A 160 -5.24 -5.32 -9.60
N LEU A 161 -4.64 -4.49 -10.46
CA LEU A 161 -3.31 -4.77 -11.02
C LEU A 161 -2.24 -4.87 -9.94
N ARG A 162 -2.27 -3.97 -8.97
CA ARG A 162 -1.35 -4.00 -7.84
C ARG A 162 -1.49 -5.29 -7.02
N ALA A 163 -2.71 -5.68 -6.69
CA ALA A 163 -2.97 -6.91 -5.96
C ALA A 163 -2.55 -8.16 -6.77
N LYS A 164 -2.80 -8.15 -8.08
CA LYS A 164 -2.34 -9.20 -9.00
C LYS A 164 -0.81 -9.33 -9.00
N GLU A 165 -0.08 -8.22 -9.04
CA GLU A 165 1.40 -8.20 -8.95
C GLU A 165 1.91 -8.85 -7.67
N GLU A 166 1.10 -8.90 -6.61
CA GLU A 166 1.41 -9.57 -5.34
C GLU A 166 0.86 -11.01 -5.25
N GLY A 167 0.27 -11.53 -6.33
CA GLY A 167 -0.22 -12.90 -6.45
C GLY A 167 -1.70 -13.11 -6.10
N PHE A 168 -2.44 -12.06 -5.78
CA PHE A 168 -3.89 -12.17 -5.62
C PHE A 168 -4.53 -12.38 -6.99
N HIS A 169 -5.42 -13.37 -7.10
CA HIS A 169 -6.06 -13.74 -8.36
C HIS A 169 -7.56 -14.00 -8.23
N ARG A 170 -8.10 -13.88 -7.01
CA ARG A 170 -9.53 -14.00 -6.72
C ARG A 170 -10.06 -12.70 -6.17
N PHE A 171 -10.96 -12.08 -6.91
CA PHE A 171 -11.54 -10.78 -6.56
C PHE A 171 -13.06 -10.88 -6.47
N VAL A 172 -13.63 -10.14 -5.55
CA VAL A 172 -15.07 -9.89 -5.45
C VAL A 172 -15.29 -8.39 -5.46
N LEU A 173 -16.12 -7.93 -6.39
CA LEU A 173 -16.48 -6.51 -6.50
C LEU A 173 -17.91 -6.33 -5.97
N ALA A 174 -18.06 -5.60 -4.86
CA ALA A 174 -19.37 -5.18 -4.37
C ALA A 174 -19.81 -3.95 -5.18
N VAL A 175 -20.88 -4.08 -5.94
CA VAL A 175 -21.35 -3.06 -6.89
C VAL A 175 -22.81 -2.69 -6.64
N HIS A 176 -23.15 -1.42 -6.88
CA HIS A 176 -24.50 -0.89 -6.79
C HIS A 176 -24.74 0.18 -7.85
N TYR A 177 -24.34 1.43 -7.60
CA TYR A 177 -24.56 2.55 -8.52
C TYR A 177 -23.72 2.36 -9.80
N LEU A 178 -24.41 2.35 -10.97
CA LEU A 178 -23.79 2.11 -12.29
C LEU A 178 -22.93 0.84 -12.33
N GLY A 179 -23.29 -0.18 -11.56
CA GLY A 179 -22.55 -1.43 -11.43
C GLY A 179 -22.37 -2.19 -12.75
N ASP A 180 -23.32 -2.06 -13.68
CA ASP A 180 -23.23 -2.71 -14.99
C ASP A 180 -22.04 -2.20 -15.81
N MET A 181 -21.69 -0.92 -15.71
CA MET A 181 -20.48 -0.38 -16.36
C MET A 181 -19.20 -1.01 -15.81
N ILE A 182 -19.17 -1.29 -14.50
CA ILE A 182 -18.02 -1.98 -13.87
C ILE A 182 -17.92 -3.41 -14.39
N ARG A 183 -19.07 -4.10 -14.53
CA ARG A 183 -19.15 -5.46 -15.08
C ARG A 183 -18.72 -5.51 -16.54
N GLU A 184 -19.20 -4.56 -17.33
CA GLU A 184 -18.83 -4.46 -18.76
C GLU A 184 -17.32 -4.24 -18.93
N TYR A 185 -16.71 -3.40 -18.07
CA TYR A 185 -15.28 -3.11 -18.13
C TYR A 185 -14.42 -4.30 -17.73
N PHE A 186 -14.74 -4.95 -16.61
CA PHE A 186 -13.87 -6.01 -16.05
C PHE A 186 -14.28 -7.43 -16.43
N GLY A 187 -15.53 -7.65 -16.86
CA GLY A 187 -16.04 -8.98 -17.16
C GLY A 187 -15.83 -9.96 -16.00
N ASN A 188 -15.40 -11.16 -16.32
CA ASN A 188 -15.03 -12.20 -15.34
C ASN A 188 -13.54 -12.15 -14.92
N GLY A 189 -12.76 -11.19 -15.44
CA GLY A 189 -11.36 -11.00 -15.15
C GLY A 189 -10.38 -11.70 -16.09
N ASP A 190 -10.85 -12.41 -17.12
CA ASP A 190 -10.00 -13.20 -18.04
C ASP A 190 -8.94 -12.32 -18.73
N LEU A 191 -9.27 -11.08 -19.10
CA LEU A 191 -8.33 -10.15 -19.74
C LEU A 191 -7.11 -9.83 -18.84
N TRP A 192 -7.26 -10.00 -17.53
CA TRP A 192 -6.20 -9.76 -16.54
C TRP A 192 -5.62 -11.06 -15.95
N ASP A 193 -6.01 -12.27 -16.44
CA ASP A 193 -5.63 -13.55 -15.85
C ASP A 193 -5.93 -13.62 -14.32
N ILE A 194 -7.15 -13.22 -13.96
CA ILE A 194 -7.71 -13.25 -12.60
C ILE A 194 -9.15 -13.72 -12.65
N LYS A 195 -9.73 -14.07 -11.51
CA LYS A 195 -11.17 -14.38 -11.37
C LYS A 195 -11.87 -13.25 -10.65
N ILE A 196 -12.93 -12.71 -11.26
CA ILE A 196 -13.78 -11.66 -10.67
C ILE A 196 -15.20 -12.20 -10.50
N GLU A 197 -15.72 -12.07 -9.30
CA GLU A 197 -17.11 -12.30 -8.92
C GLU A 197 -17.75 -10.97 -8.47
N TYR A 198 -19.06 -10.87 -8.51
CA TYR A 198 -19.77 -9.63 -8.20
C TYR A 198 -20.83 -9.85 -7.13
N LEU A 199 -20.83 -8.97 -6.12
CA LEU A 199 -21.92 -8.85 -5.16
C LEU A 199 -22.81 -7.68 -5.58
N ASN A 200 -24.10 -7.97 -5.82
CA ASN A 200 -25.08 -6.95 -6.19
C ASN A 200 -25.79 -6.44 -4.94
N GLU A 201 -25.59 -5.20 -4.61
CA GLU A 201 -26.34 -4.54 -3.57
C GLU A 201 -27.66 -3.99 -4.16
N GLU A 202 -28.82 -4.47 -3.68
CA GLU A 202 -30.12 -3.91 -4.05
C GLU A 202 -30.34 -2.53 -3.42
N ALA A 203 -29.78 -2.32 -2.24
CA ALA A 203 -29.71 -1.05 -1.53
C ALA A 203 -28.28 -0.87 -0.97
N PRO A 204 -27.80 0.36 -0.71
CA PRO A 204 -26.48 0.57 -0.13
C PRO A 204 -26.34 -0.15 1.21
N LEU A 205 -25.44 -1.11 1.30
CA LEU A 205 -25.20 -1.93 2.50
C LEU A 205 -24.01 -1.45 3.34
N GLY A 206 -23.35 -0.38 2.93
CA GLY A 206 -22.14 0.12 3.62
C GLY A 206 -20.88 -0.64 3.25
N THR A 207 -19.77 -0.28 3.89
CA THR A 207 -18.44 -0.81 3.53
C THR A 207 -18.15 -2.23 4.07
N ALA A 208 -19.04 -2.80 4.88
CA ALA A 208 -18.95 -4.16 5.38
C ALA A 208 -20.18 -5.00 5.03
N GLY A 209 -21.37 -4.42 5.02
CA GLY A 209 -22.62 -5.16 4.86
C GLY A 209 -22.72 -5.94 3.55
N ALA A 210 -22.18 -5.42 2.44
CA ALA A 210 -22.17 -6.14 1.17
C ALA A 210 -21.41 -7.47 1.22
N ILE A 211 -20.47 -7.65 2.17
CA ILE A 211 -19.74 -8.91 2.37
C ILE A 211 -20.69 -10.04 2.80
N SER A 212 -21.81 -9.70 3.45
CA SER A 212 -22.84 -10.67 3.85
C SER A 212 -23.53 -11.36 2.66
N LEU A 213 -23.37 -10.84 1.45
CA LEU A 213 -23.90 -11.39 0.21
C LEU A 213 -23.02 -12.50 -0.39
N LEU A 214 -21.85 -12.79 0.17
CA LEU A 214 -21.01 -13.88 -0.30
C LEU A 214 -21.78 -15.21 -0.22
N GLU A 215 -21.85 -15.92 -1.36
CA GLU A 215 -22.51 -17.21 -1.44
C GLU A 215 -21.70 -18.29 -0.71
N GLU A 216 -20.37 -18.28 -0.92
CA GLU A 216 -19.44 -19.18 -0.27
C GLU A 216 -18.63 -18.43 0.80
N ARG A 217 -18.63 -19.00 2.00
CA ARG A 217 -17.82 -18.47 3.08
C ARG A 217 -16.34 -18.72 2.81
N PRO A 218 -15.47 -17.69 2.84
CA PRO A 218 -14.04 -17.91 2.73
C PRO A 218 -13.52 -18.71 3.94
N ASN A 219 -12.55 -19.59 3.70
CA ASN A 219 -11.90 -20.40 4.73
C ASN A 219 -10.51 -19.88 5.12
N SER A 220 -10.16 -18.69 4.66
CA SER A 220 -8.91 -18.00 4.97
C SER A 220 -9.20 -16.48 5.08
N PRO A 221 -8.31 -15.71 5.74
CA PRO A 221 -8.49 -14.26 5.87
C PRO A 221 -8.72 -13.59 4.52
N VAL A 222 -9.66 -12.64 4.48
CA VAL A 222 -9.97 -11.85 3.30
C VAL A 222 -9.38 -10.44 3.44
N ILE A 223 -8.94 -9.87 2.32
CA ILE A 223 -8.60 -8.45 2.25
C ILE A 223 -9.82 -7.69 1.75
N VAL A 224 -10.17 -6.63 2.45
CA VAL A 224 -11.23 -5.71 2.04
C VAL A 224 -10.63 -4.34 1.79
N THR A 225 -10.97 -3.69 0.67
CA THR A 225 -10.54 -2.33 0.37
C THR A 225 -11.65 -1.53 -0.28
N ASN A 226 -11.66 -0.22 -0.05
CA ASN A 226 -12.54 0.67 -0.78
C ASN A 226 -11.97 0.91 -2.19
N ALA A 227 -12.86 1.04 -3.19
CA ALA A 227 -12.50 1.23 -4.59
C ALA A 227 -11.95 2.64 -4.91
N ASP A 228 -11.97 3.55 -3.94
CA ASP A 228 -11.48 4.92 -4.07
C ASP A 228 -10.12 5.16 -3.41
N ILE A 229 -9.51 4.11 -2.89
CA ILE A 229 -8.19 4.17 -2.26
C ILE A 229 -7.10 3.84 -3.26
N ILE A 230 -6.31 4.82 -3.62
CA ILE A 230 -5.06 4.60 -4.37
C ILE A 230 -3.90 4.66 -3.39
N SER A 231 -3.18 3.55 -3.26
CA SER A 231 -2.06 3.47 -2.32
C SER A 231 -0.96 2.54 -2.80
N ASP A 232 0.24 2.75 -2.26
CA ASP A 232 1.40 1.89 -2.46
C ASP A 232 1.52 0.80 -1.37
N ILE A 233 0.46 0.54 -0.61
CA ILE A 233 0.44 -0.50 0.41
C ILE A 233 0.70 -1.88 -0.20
N SER A 234 1.50 -2.71 0.46
CA SER A 234 1.63 -4.11 0.11
C SER A 234 0.56 -4.94 0.82
N TYR A 235 -0.38 -5.47 0.06
CA TYR A 235 -1.41 -6.37 0.56
C TYR A 235 -0.81 -7.68 1.12
N SER A 236 0.30 -8.13 0.54
CA SER A 236 1.03 -9.30 1.05
C SER A 236 1.60 -9.07 2.43
N ARG A 237 2.26 -7.94 2.66
CA ARG A 237 2.82 -7.56 3.97
C ARG A 237 1.73 -7.35 5.02
N LEU A 238 0.63 -6.74 4.62
CA LEU A 238 -0.54 -6.58 5.48
C LEU A 238 -1.09 -7.94 5.93
N LEU A 239 -1.26 -8.89 4.99
CA LEU A 239 -1.72 -10.24 5.29
C LEU A 239 -0.72 -11.01 6.16
N GLU A 240 0.58 -10.89 5.88
CA GLU A 240 1.64 -11.48 6.72
C GLU A 240 1.64 -10.91 8.13
N TYR A 241 1.45 -9.58 8.26
CA TYR A 241 1.35 -8.93 9.56
C TYR A 241 0.16 -9.46 10.34
N HIS A 242 -1.01 -9.53 9.71
CA HIS A 242 -2.21 -10.10 10.31
C HIS A 242 -1.97 -11.53 10.81
N ASN A 243 -1.42 -12.40 9.97
CA ASN A 243 -1.15 -13.81 10.28
C ASN A 243 -0.11 -13.99 11.40
N LYS A 244 0.87 -13.07 11.53
CA LYS A 244 1.85 -13.07 12.63
C LYS A 244 1.22 -12.74 13.98
N HIS A 245 0.16 -11.95 13.99
CA HIS A 245 -0.57 -11.58 15.21
C HIS A 245 -1.69 -12.58 15.50
N LYS A 246 -1.29 -13.76 15.97
CA LYS A 246 -2.24 -14.85 16.31
C LYS A 246 -3.43 -14.35 17.14
N ASN A 247 -4.60 -14.93 16.89
CA ASN A 247 -5.88 -14.60 17.52
C ASN A 247 -6.43 -13.19 17.16
N SER A 248 -5.86 -12.51 16.17
CA SER A 248 -6.50 -11.31 15.61
C SER A 248 -7.69 -11.71 14.75
N CYS A 249 -8.86 -11.14 15.02
CA CYS A 249 -10.08 -11.37 14.23
C CYS A 249 -10.17 -10.41 13.04
N ALA A 250 -9.63 -9.21 13.21
CA ALA A 250 -9.59 -8.19 12.17
C ALA A 250 -8.37 -7.28 12.32
N THR A 251 -7.89 -6.76 11.18
CA THR A 251 -6.83 -5.72 11.11
C THR A 251 -7.34 -4.55 10.29
N MET A 252 -7.20 -3.34 10.81
CA MET A 252 -7.50 -2.09 10.11
C MET A 252 -6.22 -1.36 9.76
N CYS A 253 -6.05 -0.99 8.49
CA CYS A 253 -4.98 -0.07 8.12
C CYS A 253 -5.30 1.32 8.62
N ILE A 254 -4.33 1.96 9.27
CA ILE A 254 -4.45 3.32 9.77
C ILE A 254 -3.31 4.18 9.23
N ARG A 255 -3.60 5.47 9.04
CA ARG A 255 -2.61 6.47 8.62
C ARG A 255 -2.53 7.58 9.64
N LEU A 256 -1.32 8.04 9.94
CA LEU A 256 -1.12 9.26 10.69
C LEU A 256 -1.52 10.46 9.83
N TYR A 257 -2.49 11.22 10.30
CA TYR A 257 -2.96 12.45 9.68
C TYR A 257 -2.59 13.65 10.57
N GLU A 258 -1.91 14.62 9.99
CA GLU A 258 -1.49 15.83 10.67
C GLU A 258 -2.30 17.03 10.14
N THR A 259 -2.95 17.74 11.03
CA THR A 259 -3.69 18.97 10.71
C THR A 259 -3.12 20.11 11.55
N GLN A 260 -2.58 21.12 10.89
CA GLN A 260 -2.17 22.34 11.57
C GLN A 260 -3.39 23.22 11.83
N HIS A 261 -3.62 23.59 13.10
CA HIS A 261 -4.66 24.54 13.44
C HIS A 261 -4.27 25.92 12.88
N PRO A 262 -5.15 26.62 12.14
CA PRO A 262 -4.77 27.87 11.47
C PRO A 262 -4.56 29.04 12.44
N PHE A 263 -5.01 28.92 13.69
CA PHE A 263 -4.98 29.97 14.70
C PHE A 263 -4.20 29.52 15.95
N GLY A 264 -3.76 30.49 16.76
CA GLY A 264 -3.32 30.23 18.12
C GLY A 264 -4.48 29.70 18.96
N VAL A 265 -4.21 28.62 19.73
CA VAL A 265 -5.17 27.97 20.63
C VAL A 265 -4.97 28.52 22.03
N VAL A 266 -6.08 28.87 22.70
CA VAL A 266 -6.09 29.33 24.10
C VAL A 266 -6.65 28.21 24.97
N ASN A 267 -5.84 27.69 25.88
CA ASN A 267 -6.26 26.70 26.85
C ASN A 267 -6.88 27.38 28.05
N THR A 268 -8.11 26.98 28.44
CA THR A 268 -8.85 27.63 29.55
C THR A 268 -9.26 26.62 30.62
N LYS A 269 -9.33 27.09 31.85
CA LYS A 269 -9.95 26.36 32.97
C LYS A 269 -11.05 27.25 33.55
N GLY A 270 -12.30 27.04 33.20
CA GLY A 270 -13.39 27.94 33.45
C GLY A 270 -13.17 29.28 32.67
N ILE A 271 -13.09 30.39 33.38
CA ILE A 271 -12.84 31.72 32.79
C ILE A 271 -11.35 32.13 32.77
N GLU A 272 -10.49 31.29 33.35
CA GLU A 272 -9.06 31.58 33.45
C GLU A 272 -8.28 31.00 32.26
N ILE A 273 -7.34 31.78 31.71
CA ILE A 273 -6.41 31.31 30.69
C ILE A 273 -5.29 30.57 31.39
N VAL A 274 -5.05 29.30 30.99
CA VAL A 274 -4.02 28.46 31.57
C VAL A 274 -2.84 28.21 30.62
N GLY A 275 -2.96 28.59 29.34
CA GLY A 275 -1.86 28.48 28.39
C GLY A 275 -2.24 28.92 26.97
N PHE A 276 -1.22 28.97 26.12
CA PHE A 276 -1.35 29.26 24.70
C PHE A 276 -0.52 28.25 23.89
N GLU A 277 -1.02 27.86 22.73
CA GLU A 277 -0.30 27.06 21.74
C GLU A 277 -0.42 27.75 20.38
N GLU A 278 0.71 28.13 19.77
CA GLU A 278 0.70 28.81 18.47
C GLU A 278 0.60 27.78 17.37
N LYS A 279 -0.53 27.80 16.65
CA LYS A 279 -0.80 26.93 15.48
C LYS A 279 -0.44 25.46 15.72
N PRO A 280 -1.00 24.82 16.77
CA PRO A 280 -0.65 23.46 17.12
C PRO A 280 -0.94 22.48 15.98
N VAL A 281 -0.08 21.48 15.86
CA VAL A 281 -0.27 20.37 14.93
C VAL A 281 -0.99 19.23 15.65
N LEU A 282 -2.23 19.01 15.27
CA LEU A 282 -3.01 17.86 15.74
C LEU A 282 -2.62 16.62 14.96
N ARG A 283 -2.30 15.56 15.68
CA ARG A 283 -1.93 14.25 15.12
C ARG A 283 -2.99 13.22 15.48
N THR A 284 -3.62 12.65 14.47
CA THR A 284 -4.65 11.62 14.66
C THR A 284 -4.40 10.46 13.72
N TYR A 285 -4.80 9.25 14.13
CA TYR A 285 -4.85 8.12 13.22
C TYR A 285 -6.20 8.08 12.53
N VAL A 286 -6.17 8.02 11.20
CA VAL A 286 -7.38 7.88 10.38
C VAL A 286 -7.46 6.49 9.77
N ASN A 287 -8.68 6.02 9.56
CA ASN A 287 -8.94 4.78 8.86
C ASN A 287 -8.52 4.90 7.39
N ALA A 288 -7.66 4.00 6.93
CA ALA A 288 -7.11 4.05 5.57
C ALA A 288 -7.95 3.31 4.53
N GLY A 289 -9.10 2.73 4.91
CA GLY A 289 -10.01 2.05 3.98
C GLY A 289 -9.51 0.70 3.46
N VAL A 290 -8.55 0.08 4.13
CA VAL A 290 -8.01 -1.25 3.81
C VAL A 290 -8.00 -2.10 5.06
N TYR A 291 -8.44 -3.36 4.96
CA TYR A 291 -8.66 -4.24 6.10
C TYR A 291 -8.27 -5.68 5.79
N VAL A 292 -7.98 -6.45 6.84
CA VAL A 292 -7.96 -7.92 6.80
C VAL A 292 -8.99 -8.43 7.79
N LEU A 293 -9.85 -9.34 7.35
CA LEU A 293 -10.88 -9.95 8.18
C LEU A 293 -10.70 -11.46 8.18
N GLU A 294 -10.67 -12.06 9.36
CA GLU A 294 -10.80 -13.52 9.51
C GLU A 294 -12.21 -13.98 9.10
N PRO A 295 -12.38 -15.20 8.61
CA PRO A 295 -13.71 -15.74 8.30
C PRO A 295 -14.69 -15.59 9.46
N LYS A 296 -14.23 -15.71 10.71
CA LYS A 296 -15.05 -15.54 11.90
C LYS A 296 -15.60 -14.11 12.04
N ALA A 297 -14.90 -13.08 11.56
CA ALA A 297 -15.41 -11.71 11.62
C ALA A 297 -16.68 -11.53 10.76
N LEU A 298 -16.84 -12.35 9.72
CA LEU A 298 -17.99 -12.28 8.83
C LEU A 298 -19.27 -12.83 9.48
N ASP A 299 -19.17 -13.56 10.60
CA ASP A 299 -20.34 -14.05 11.39
C ASP A 299 -21.14 -12.89 12.00
N PHE A 300 -20.52 -11.74 12.15
CA PHE A 300 -21.12 -10.54 12.72
C PHE A 300 -21.81 -9.64 11.67
N LEU A 301 -21.87 -10.09 10.43
CA LEU A 301 -22.59 -9.43 9.35
C LEU A 301 -23.93 -10.12 9.10
N GLU A 302 -25.01 -9.40 9.31
CA GLU A 302 -26.35 -9.88 9.00
C GLU A 302 -26.65 -9.70 7.51
N LYS A 303 -27.26 -10.71 6.90
CA LYS A 303 -27.55 -10.71 5.45
C LYS A 303 -28.48 -9.57 5.07
N ASN A 304 -28.12 -8.82 4.03
CA ASN A 304 -28.85 -7.67 3.50
C ASN A 304 -29.07 -6.52 4.52
N GLN A 305 -28.25 -6.41 5.56
CA GLN A 305 -28.30 -5.29 6.49
C GLN A 305 -27.15 -4.31 6.27
N PHE A 306 -27.45 -3.04 6.47
CA PHE A 306 -26.42 -2.00 6.43
C PHE A 306 -25.43 -2.20 7.58
N CYS A 307 -24.15 -2.23 7.23
CA CYS A 307 -23.05 -2.23 8.17
C CYS A 307 -21.83 -1.53 7.51
N ASP A 308 -21.29 -0.52 8.14
CA ASP A 308 -20.00 0.01 7.74
C ASP A 308 -18.85 -0.73 8.48
N MET A 309 -17.63 -0.55 8.00
CA MET A 309 -16.49 -1.25 8.57
C MET A 309 -16.22 -0.86 10.04
N PRO A 310 -16.30 0.44 10.45
CA PRO A 310 -16.20 0.80 11.86
C PRO A 310 -17.21 0.08 12.73
N SER A 311 -18.48 0.02 12.34
CA SER A 311 -19.54 -0.69 13.10
C SER A 311 -19.26 -2.20 13.23
N LEU A 312 -18.68 -2.83 12.21
CA LEU A 312 -18.22 -4.22 12.32
C LEU A 312 -17.12 -4.35 13.37
N PHE A 313 -16.13 -3.45 13.36
CA PHE A 313 -15.06 -3.47 14.36
C PHE A 313 -15.57 -3.24 15.77
N ASP A 314 -16.55 -2.36 15.97
CA ASP A 314 -17.19 -2.14 17.27
C ASP A 314 -17.88 -3.43 17.77
N ARG A 315 -18.67 -4.11 16.91
CA ARG A 315 -19.29 -5.42 17.27
C ARG A 315 -18.25 -6.47 17.65
N LEU A 316 -17.12 -6.54 16.93
CA LEU A 316 -16.04 -7.47 17.27
C LEU A 316 -15.41 -7.15 18.62
N GLN A 317 -15.28 -5.87 18.99
CA GLN A 317 -14.74 -5.44 20.28
C GLN A 317 -15.72 -5.72 21.42
N GLU A 318 -17.01 -5.50 21.23
CA GLU A 318 -18.06 -5.85 22.18
C GLU A 318 -18.01 -7.34 22.55
N GLU A 319 -17.76 -8.20 21.57
CA GLU A 319 -17.59 -9.65 21.74
C GLU A 319 -16.17 -10.03 22.22
N LYS A 320 -15.36 -9.05 22.61
CA LYS A 320 -13.97 -9.23 23.10
C LYS A 320 -13.06 -9.97 22.11
N LEU A 321 -13.37 -9.89 20.83
CA LEU A 321 -12.51 -10.40 19.77
C LEU A 321 -11.39 -9.41 19.51
N ARG A 322 -10.18 -9.93 19.34
CA ARG A 322 -9.00 -9.09 19.14
C ARG A 322 -9.02 -8.43 17.79
N THR A 323 -9.09 -7.10 17.77
CA THR A 323 -8.87 -6.26 16.59
C THR A 323 -7.54 -5.54 16.74
N ILE A 324 -6.80 -5.38 15.64
CA ILE A 324 -5.48 -4.73 15.62
C ILE A 324 -5.38 -3.70 14.50
N VAL A 325 -4.40 -2.84 14.60
CA VAL A 325 -4.11 -1.84 13.57
C VAL A 325 -2.82 -2.16 12.82
N TYR A 326 -2.78 -1.75 11.54
CA TYR A 326 -1.59 -1.77 10.71
C TYR A 326 -1.27 -0.33 10.25
N PRO A 327 -0.29 0.33 10.86
CA PRO A 327 0.11 1.69 10.45
C PRO A 327 0.75 1.68 9.08
N ILE A 328 0.21 2.49 8.17
CA ILE A 328 0.76 2.70 6.84
C ILE A 328 1.53 4.01 6.77
N HIS A 329 2.65 4.01 6.08
CA HIS A 329 3.48 5.17 5.79
C HIS A 329 3.71 5.35 4.28
N GLU A 330 3.30 4.37 3.50
CA GLU A 330 3.35 4.37 2.05
C GLU A 330 2.47 5.50 1.47
N SER A 331 2.63 5.79 0.18
CA SER A 331 1.74 6.71 -0.54
C SER A 331 0.31 6.19 -0.45
N TRP A 332 -0.60 7.08 -0.06
CA TRP A 332 -2.02 6.76 0.12
C TRP A 332 -2.86 8.00 -0.20
N SER A 333 -3.91 7.82 -0.96
CA SER A 333 -4.88 8.85 -1.29
C SER A 333 -6.29 8.25 -1.26
N ASP A 334 -7.15 8.85 -0.46
CA ASP A 334 -8.60 8.68 -0.56
C ASP A 334 -9.10 9.71 -1.57
N ILE A 335 -9.62 9.24 -2.70
CA ILE A 335 -10.12 10.12 -3.75
C ILE A 335 -11.60 10.41 -3.50
N GLY A 336 -11.90 11.08 -2.40
CA GLY A 336 -13.26 11.44 -2.01
C GLY A 336 -13.77 12.75 -2.59
N ARG A 337 -12.88 13.67 -3.01
CA ARG A 337 -13.18 15.03 -3.47
C ARG A 337 -12.46 15.35 -4.78
N LEU A 338 -12.97 16.36 -5.49
CA LEU A 338 -12.42 16.79 -6.78
C LEU A 338 -10.94 17.26 -6.68
N GLU A 339 -10.57 17.90 -5.57
CA GLU A 339 -9.18 18.29 -5.32
C GLU A 339 -8.25 17.10 -5.19
N GLU A 340 -8.66 16.06 -4.45
CA GLU A 340 -7.91 14.83 -4.27
C GLU A 340 -7.75 14.09 -5.60
N TYR A 341 -8.82 14.05 -6.41
CA TYR A 341 -8.80 13.49 -7.75
C TYR A 341 -7.83 14.22 -8.68
N THR A 342 -7.86 15.55 -8.65
CA THR A 342 -6.95 16.38 -9.45
C THR A 342 -5.49 16.19 -9.00
N ASN A 343 -5.25 16.12 -7.70
CA ASN A 343 -3.93 15.91 -7.13
C ASN A 343 -3.38 14.52 -7.42
N ALA A 344 -4.22 13.48 -7.34
CA ALA A 344 -3.83 12.11 -7.71
C ALA A 344 -3.32 12.05 -9.16
N ASN A 345 -4.04 12.69 -10.10
CA ASN A 345 -3.60 12.77 -11.51
C ASN A 345 -2.27 13.53 -11.67
N LYS A 346 -2.03 14.61 -10.90
CA LYS A 346 -0.77 15.39 -10.95
C LYS A 346 0.41 14.60 -10.37
N LEU A 347 0.23 13.94 -9.25
CA LEU A 347 1.28 13.16 -8.57
C LEU A 347 1.73 11.96 -9.41
N TYR A 348 0.82 11.27 -10.06
CA TYR A 348 1.16 10.19 -11.00
C TYR A 348 1.95 10.71 -12.21
N LEU A 349 1.59 11.86 -12.76
CA LEU A 349 2.32 12.49 -13.86
C LEU A 349 3.76 12.87 -13.48
N SER A 350 4.02 13.23 -12.23
CA SER A 350 5.37 13.56 -11.75
C SER A 350 6.24 12.32 -11.47
N LYS A 351 5.63 11.18 -11.09
CA LYS A 351 6.34 9.91 -10.83
C LYS A 351 6.81 9.20 -12.12
N TYR A 352 6.14 9.42 -13.25
CA TYR A 352 6.33 8.69 -14.51
C TYR A 352 6.68 9.57 -15.70
N ARG A 353 6.89 10.88 -15.49
CA ARG A 353 7.50 11.76 -16.49
C ARG A 353 9.01 11.85 -16.24
N HIS A 354 9.73 10.84 -16.67
CA HIS A 354 11.08 11.03 -17.18
C HIS A 354 11.11 10.46 -18.60
N PRO A 355 11.66 11.26 -19.56
CA PRO A 355 11.73 10.87 -20.95
C PRO A 355 12.59 9.64 -21.17
#